data_eba34a1c8d730c1c99cb61778e30227b
#
_entry.id   eba34a1c8d730c1c99cb61778e30227b
#
_cell.length_a   1.000
_cell.length_b   1.000
_cell.length_c   1.000
_cell.angle_alpha   90.00
_cell.angle_beta   90.00
_cell.angle_gamma   90.00
#
_symmetry.space_group_name_H-M   'P 1'
#
loop_
_entity.id
_entity.type
_entity.pdbx_description
1 polymer ?
#
loop_
_entity_poly.entity_id
_entity_poly.type
_entity_poly.pdbx_seq_one_letter_code
_entity_poly.pdbx_strand_id
1 'polypeptide(L)'
;GCGTGCNTVIGSRENRMYRYEPRQNDAVNSDWMCDAGRLDYKWIGRDDRLAKVRGPKGGTNWPSALKEISDHLAKADEGSVAIVASARQTNEELFLLSKLAKRFKALTDAVPRSGEADHLLVAEDRNPNTTGAQLTGITTKRVNSKLGAIAKGIASGKIKTLIVYGEDVTQHGIDAKLLGKLKILIVSDILPNATTRKADYLLPGCSH
;
A
#
# COMPACT_ATOMS: atom_id res chain seq x y z
N GLY A 1 9.11 7.56 -5.62
CA GLY A 1 10.07 7.47 -4.54
C GLY A 1 10.94 6.24 -4.64
N CYS A 2 12.05 6.23 -3.91
CA CYS A 2 12.99 5.11 -3.81
C CYS A 2 13.58 5.03 -2.40
N GLY A 3 14.40 4.00 -2.13
CA GLY A 3 15.01 3.72 -0.84
C GLY A 3 16.02 4.77 -0.35
N THR A 4 16.43 5.73 -1.17
CA THR A 4 17.26 6.86 -0.73
C THR A 4 16.54 7.68 0.35
N GLY A 5 15.22 7.85 0.26
CA GLY A 5 14.46 8.53 1.29
C GLY A 5 14.70 10.04 1.37
N CYS A 6 14.91 10.69 0.22
CA CYS A 6 15.21 12.13 0.15
C CYS A 6 14.21 12.95 0.96
N ASN A 7 14.71 13.91 1.72
CA ASN A 7 13.91 14.93 2.36
C ASN A 7 13.47 15.95 1.33
N THR A 8 12.19 16.32 1.34
CA THR A 8 11.60 17.18 0.33
C THR A 8 10.74 18.29 0.92
N VAL A 9 10.62 19.38 0.17
CA VAL A 9 9.63 20.43 0.38
C VAL A 9 8.58 20.31 -0.72
N ILE A 10 7.32 20.43 -0.35
CA ILE A 10 6.18 20.39 -1.27
C ILE A 10 5.81 21.81 -1.66
N GLY A 11 5.95 22.15 -2.93
CA GLY A 11 5.46 23.40 -3.48
C GLY A 11 4.01 23.27 -3.91
N SER A 12 3.10 23.95 -3.18
CA SER A 12 1.67 23.94 -3.49
C SER A 12 1.08 25.35 -3.49
N ARG A 13 0.02 25.54 -4.27
CA ARG A 13 -0.80 26.75 -4.31
C ARG A 13 -2.24 26.40 -4.64
N GLU A 14 -3.20 27.03 -3.99
CA GLU A 14 -4.63 26.83 -4.25
C GLU A 14 -5.04 25.35 -4.24
N ASN A 15 -4.55 24.61 -3.24
CA ASN A 15 -4.77 23.17 -3.08
C ASN A 15 -4.29 22.31 -4.27
N ARG A 16 -3.36 22.80 -5.08
CA ARG A 16 -2.68 22.05 -6.13
C ARG A 16 -1.20 21.97 -5.85
N MET A 17 -0.65 20.80 -6.06
CA MET A 17 0.78 20.56 -5.98
C MET A 17 1.44 20.84 -7.32
N TYR A 18 2.56 21.56 -7.31
CA TYR A 18 3.27 21.98 -8.52
C TYR A 18 4.67 21.39 -8.62
N ARG A 19 5.31 21.03 -7.47
CA ARG A 19 6.66 20.50 -7.48
C ARG A 19 7.07 19.89 -6.15
N TYR A 20 8.08 19.04 -6.20
CA TYR A 20 8.96 18.74 -5.07
C TYR A 20 10.27 19.48 -5.22
N GLU A 21 10.83 19.93 -4.11
CA GLU A 21 12.19 20.48 -4.02
C GLU A 21 12.96 19.71 -2.94
N PRO A 22 14.29 19.53 -3.09
CA PRO A 22 15.08 18.94 -2.04
C PRO A 22 15.07 19.85 -0.82
N ARG A 23 14.94 19.24 0.35
CA ARG A 23 15.21 19.87 1.64
C ARG A 23 16.56 19.34 2.11
N GLN A 24 17.45 20.23 2.49
CA GLN A 24 18.78 19.88 2.97
C GLN A 24 18.73 18.85 4.10
N ASN A 25 19.45 17.75 3.90
CA ASN A 25 19.73 16.76 4.92
C ASN A 25 21.02 16.02 4.59
N ASP A 26 22.12 16.40 5.24
CA ASP A 26 23.45 15.87 4.95
C ASP A 26 23.58 14.37 5.26
N ALA A 27 22.71 13.83 6.11
CA ALA A 27 22.69 12.41 6.43
C ALA A 27 21.97 11.56 5.35
N VAL A 28 21.24 12.16 4.41
CA VAL A 28 20.41 11.44 3.42
C VAL A 28 20.69 11.89 1.99
N ASN A 29 20.37 13.13 1.63
CA ASN A 29 20.38 13.63 0.26
C ASN A 29 21.13 14.96 0.09
N SER A 30 21.79 15.46 1.13
CA SER A 30 22.36 16.82 1.13
C SER A 30 21.36 17.83 0.56
N ASP A 31 21.73 18.56 -0.47
CA ASP A 31 20.86 19.53 -1.17
C ASP A 31 20.27 18.96 -2.48
N TRP A 32 20.42 17.66 -2.74
CA TRP A 32 20.13 17.07 -4.04
C TRP A 32 18.83 16.26 -4.06
N MET A 33 18.27 16.17 -5.25
CA MET A 33 17.13 15.32 -5.56
C MET A 33 17.17 14.92 -7.04
N CYS A 34 16.90 13.65 -7.34
CA CYS A 34 16.82 13.19 -8.73
C CYS A 34 15.57 13.74 -9.44
N ASP A 35 15.66 13.91 -10.75
CA ASP A 35 14.53 14.39 -11.56
C ASP A 35 13.34 13.43 -11.54
N ALA A 36 13.59 12.12 -11.50
CA ALA A 36 12.53 11.12 -11.36
C ALA A 36 11.68 11.36 -10.11
N GLY A 37 12.30 11.66 -8.96
CA GLY A 37 11.59 12.01 -7.73
C GLY A 37 10.93 13.39 -7.82
N ARG A 38 11.65 14.39 -8.35
CA ARG A 38 11.18 15.78 -8.49
C ARG A 38 9.89 15.88 -9.30
N LEU A 39 9.75 15.08 -10.33
CA LEU A 39 8.64 15.13 -11.29
C LEU A 39 7.50 14.13 -10.95
N ASP A 40 7.68 13.27 -9.95
CA ASP A 40 6.70 12.24 -9.54
C ASP A 40 5.62 12.80 -8.61
N TYR A 41 4.94 13.85 -9.03
CA TYR A 41 3.83 14.45 -8.27
C TYR A 41 2.51 14.52 -9.05
N LYS A 42 2.56 14.38 -10.38
CA LYS A 42 1.39 14.59 -11.25
C LYS A 42 0.23 13.62 -10.95
N TRP A 43 0.54 12.44 -10.42
CA TRP A 43 -0.48 11.46 -10.04
C TRP A 43 -1.38 11.94 -8.89
N ILE A 44 -0.92 12.89 -8.06
CA ILE A 44 -1.68 13.43 -6.93
C ILE A 44 -2.90 14.21 -7.41
N GLY A 45 -2.77 14.94 -8.52
CA GLY A 45 -3.84 15.77 -9.09
C GLY A 45 -4.63 15.12 -10.23
N ARG A 46 -4.57 13.79 -10.38
CA ARG A 46 -5.33 13.08 -11.43
C ARG A 46 -6.84 13.15 -11.18
N ASP A 47 -7.62 13.30 -12.25
CA ASP A 47 -9.08 13.41 -12.18
C ASP A 47 -9.76 12.08 -11.79
N ASP A 48 -9.09 10.96 -12.03
CA ASP A 48 -9.58 9.62 -11.70
C ASP A 48 -9.21 9.14 -10.28
N ARG A 49 -8.80 10.04 -9.40
CA ARG A 49 -8.53 9.69 -7.99
C ARG A 49 -9.76 9.08 -7.34
N LEU A 50 -9.50 8.05 -6.55
CA LEU A 50 -10.51 7.44 -5.71
C LEU A 50 -10.89 8.43 -4.60
N ALA A 51 -12.12 8.92 -4.62
CA ALA A 51 -12.62 9.93 -3.69
C ALA A 51 -13.85 9.47 -2.90
N LYS A 52 -14.47 8.34 -3.30
CA LYS A 52 -15.73 7.86 -2.71
C LYS A 52 -15.53 6.47 -2.12
N VAL A 53 -16.04 6.29 -0.90
CA VAL A 53 -16.13 4.98 -0.27
C VAL A 53 -17.15 4.12 -1.00
N ARG A 54 -16.79 2.86 -1.25
CA ARG A 54 -17.67 1.87 -1.86
C ARG A 54 -17.67 0.60 -1.00
N GLY A 55 -18.85 0.04 -0.81
CA GLY A 55 -19.06 -1.28 -0.21
C GLY A 55 -19.64 -2.26 -1.23
N PRO A 56 -19.99 -3.50 -0.81
CA PRO A 56 -20.50 -4.54 -1.71
C PRO A 56 -21.79 -4.18 -2.44
N LYS A 57 -22.58 -3.29 -1.88
CA LYS A 57 -23.85 -2.81 -2.46
C LYS A 57 -23.70 -1.49 -3.25
N GLY A 58 -22.49 -1.02 -3.49
CA GLY A 58 -22.20 0.24 -4.17
C GLY A 58 -21.69 1.35 -3.26
N GLY A 59 -22.05 2.61 -3.55
CA GLY A 59 -21.61 3.75 -2.76
C GLY A 59 -22.10 3.71 -1.31
N THR A 60 -21.20 4.05 -0.37
CA THR A 60 -21.49 4.08 1.07
C THR A 60 -20.68 5.21 1.74
N ASN A 61 -20.72 5.31 3.05
CA ASN A 61 -19.93 6.26 3.83
C ASN A 61 -18.92 5.55 4.73
N TRP A 62 -17.95 6.30 5.26
CA TRP A 62 -16.90 5.76 6.13
C TRP A 62 -17.44 5.03 7.37
N PRO A 63 -18.36 5.60 8.19
CA PRO A 63 -18.87 4.91 9.37
C PRO A 63 -19.49 3.56 9.05
N SER A 64 -20.34 3.50 8.02
CA SER A 64 -21.01 2.26 7.61
C SER A 64 -20.00 1.21 7.11
N ALA A 65 -19.10 1.61 6.20
CA ALA A 65 -18.09 0.68 5.70
C ALA A 65 -17.18 0.14 6.79
N LEU A 66 -16.69 1.00 7.69
CA LEU A 66 -15.83 0.58 8.80
C LEU A 66 -16.56 -0.34 9.78
N LYS A 67 -17.82 -0.07 10.05
CA LYS A 67 -18.64 -0.94 10.89
C LYS A 67 -18.80 -2.33 10.27
N GLU A 68 -19.19 -2.41 9.00
CA GLU A 68 -19.37 -3.68 8.30
C GLU A 68 -18.04 -4.47 8.21
N ILE A 69 -16.91 -3.79 7.91
CA ILE A 69 -15.57 -4.39 7.91
C ILE A 69 -15.23 -4.92 9.30
N SER A 70 -15.46 -4.14 10.36
CA SER A 70 -15.20 -4.54 11.73
C SER A 70 -16.03 -5.76 12.14
N ASP A 71 -17.34 -5.77 11.82
CA ASP A 71 -18.24 -6.88 12.09
C ASP A 71 -17.81 -8.15 11.34
N HIS A 72 -17.30 -8.02 10.12
CA HIS A 72 -16.73 -9.12 9.35
C HIS A 72 -15.44 -9.65 9.99
N LEU A 73 -14.52 -8.77 10.30
CA LEU A 73 -13.23 -9.14 10.90
C LEU A 73 -13.40 -9.76 12.29
N ALA A 74 -14.37 -9.31 13.08
CA ALA A 74 -14.67 -9.89 14.39
C ALA A 74 -15.06 -11.38 14.33
N LYS A 75 -15.56 -11.83 13.17
CA LYS A 75 -15.96 -13.23 12.91
C LYS A 75 -14.92 -14.02 12.13
N ALA A 76 -13.79 -13.42 11.82
CA ALA A 76 -12.74 -14.07 11.03
C ALA A 76 -11.97 -15.08 11.89
N ASP A 77 -11.75 -16.25 11.34
CA ASP A 77 -10.91 -17.29 11.96
C ASP A 77 -9.44 -16.84 11.99
N GLU A 78 -8.70 -17.24 13.01
CA GLU A 78 -7.25 -17.00 13.06
C GLU A 78 -6.55 -17.58 11.82
N GLY A 79 -5.66 -16.79 11.22
CA GLY A 79 -4.91 -17.18 10.02
C GLY A 79 -5.72 -17.21 8.72
N SER A 80 -7.01 -16.78 8.75
CA SER A 80 -7.85 -16.65 7.55
C SER A 80 -7.79 -15.26 6.92
N VAL A 81 -7.05 -14.34 7.52
CA VAL A 81 -6.82 -12.97 7.03
C VAL A 81 -5.39 -12.84 6.53
N ALA A 82 -5.21 -12.12 5.44
CA ALA A 82 -3.89 -11.67 4.99
C ALA A 82 -3.89 -10.16 4.74
N ILE A 83 -2.73 -9.53 4.88
CA ILE A 83 -2.55 -8.09 4.62
C ILE A 83 -1.37 -7.91 3.68
N VAL A 84 -1.60 -7.22 2.56
CA VAL A 84 -0.54 -6.74 1.67
C VAL A 84 -0.49 -5.22 1.81
N ALA A 85 0.61 -4.74 2.37
CA ALA A 85 0.85 -3.32 2.57
C ALA A 85 1.77 -2.75 1.48
N SER A 86 1.77 -1.45 1.33
CA SER A 86 2.75 -0.76 0.50
C SER A 86 3.93 -0.28 1.34
N ALA A 87 5.15 -0.56 0.89
CA ALA A 87 6.33 0.05 1.46
C ALA A 87 6.51 1.54 1.02
N ARG A 88 5.44 2.17 0.55
CA ARG A 88 5.29 3.63 0.40
C ARG A 88 4.58 4.28 1.58
N GLN A 89 3.96 3.47 2.45
CA GLN A 89 3.23 3.94 3.62
C GLN A 89 4.18 4.46 4.70
N THR A 90 3.63 5.28 5.59
CA THR A 90 4.35 5.79 6.76
C THR A 90 4.63 4.69 7.78
N ASN A 91 5.55 4.93 8.69
CA ASN A 91 5.84 3.99 9.79
C ASN A 91 4.63 3.76 10.68
N GLU A 92 3.84 4.81 10.90
CA GLU A 92 2.61 4.78 11.72
C GLU A 92 1.55 3.87 11.09
N GLU A 93 1.32 4.01 9.78
CA GLU A 93 0.38 3.15 9.04
C GLU A 93 0.83 1.68 9.08
N LEU A 94 2.10 1.42 8.76
CA LEU A 94 2.68 0.08 8.79
C LEU A 94 2.61 -0.54 10.20
N PHE A 95 2.86 0.26 11.25
CA PHE A 95 2.74 -0.19 12.64
C PHE A 95 1.29 -0.57 13.00
N LEU A 96 0.30 0.24 12.60
CA LEU A 96 -1.11 -0.06 12.84
C LEU A 96 -1.54 -1.33 12.09
N LEU A 97 -1.12 -1.50 10.84
CA LEU A 97 -1.36 -2.72 10.06
C LEU A 97 -0.71 -3.95 10.71
N SER A 98 0.51 -3.81 11.26
CA SER A 98 1.18 -4.87 12.02
C SER A 98 0.39 -5.27 13.27
N LYS A 99 -0.17 -4.29 14.00
CA LYS A 99 -1.04 -4.58 15.16
C LYS A 99 -2.30 -5.33 14.73
N LEU A 100 -2.94 -4.89 13.64
CA LEU A 100 -4.09 -5.57 13.06
C LEU A 100 -3.75 -7.01 12.66
N ALA A 101 -2.60 -7.20 11.99
CA ALA A 101 -2.12 -8.51 11.58
C ALA A 101 -1.92 -9.47 12.77
N LYS A 102 -1.31 -8.98 13.84
CA LYS A 102 -1.11 -9.77 15.08
C LYS A 102 -2.43 -10.22 15.68
N ARG A 103 -3.46 -9.38 15.66
CA ARG A 103 -4.80 -9.69 16.19
C ARG A 103 -5.41 -10.91 15.49
N PHE A 104 -5.17 -11.09 14.19
CA PHE A 104 -5.74 -12.18 13.38
C PHE A 104 -4.74 -13.30 13.05
N LYS A 105 -3.50 -13.25 13.56
CA LYS A 105 -2.39 -14.10 13.12
C LYS A 105 -2.27 -14.12 11.58
N ALA A 106 -2.47 -12.95 10.97
CA ALA A 106 -2.51 -12.79 9.53
C ALA A 106 -1.12 -12.95 8.90
N LEU A 107 -1.07 -13.52 7.70
CA LEU A 107 0.11 -13.40 6.85
C LEU A 107 0.20 -11.97 6.32
N THR A 108 1.40 -11.40 6.40
CA THR A 108 1.67 -10.04 5.91
C THR A 108 2.84 -10.02 4.97
N ASP A 109 2.80 -9.13 3.99
CA ASP A 109 3.95 -8.82 3.13
C ASP A 109 3.78 -7.45 2.48
N ALA A 110 4.82 -7.00 1.77
CA ALA A 110 4.79 -5.81 0.93
C ALA A 110 5.22 -6.13 -0.50
N VAL A 111 4.72 -5.33 -1.44
CA VAL A 111 5.03 -5.49 -2.87
C VAL A 111 6.45 -4.99 -3.17
N PRO A 112 7.28 -5.80 -3.86
CA PRO A 112 8.61 -5.38 -4.26
C PRO A 112 8.56 -4.40 -5.43
N ARG A 113 9.46 -3.43 -5.40
CA ARG A 113 9.78 -2.56 -6.52
C ARG A 113 11.28 -2.41 -6.62
N SER A 114 11.83 -2.61 -7.79
CA SER A 114 13.26 -2.46 -8.05
C SER A 114 13.50 -1.76 -9.39
N GLY A 115 14.68 -1.21 -9.55
CA GLY A 115 15.15 -0.59 -10.78
C GLY A 115 16.65 -0.38 -10.72
N GLU A 116 17.25 0.14 -11.77
CA GLU A 116 18.68 0.40 -11.78
C GLU A 116 19.03 1.57 -10.84
N ALA A 117 20.06 1.38 -10.01
CA ALA A 117 20.67 2.45 -9.26
C ALA A 117 21.56 3.31 -10.18
N ASP A 118 21.57 4.61 -9.97
CA ASP A 118 22.50 5.50 -10.68
C ASP A 118 23.82 5.70 -9.92
N HIS A 119 23.96 5.05 -8.76
CA HIS A 119 25.09 5.15 -7.84
C HIS A 119 25.39 6.57 -7.32
N LEU A 120 24.43 7.49 -7.48
CA LEU A 120 24.53 8.88 -7.04
C LEU A 120 23.34 9.26 -6.14
N LEU A 121 22.14 9.20 -6.66
CA LEU A 121 20.90 9.64 -5.97
C LEU A 121 19.81 8.59 -5.95
N VAL A 122 19.72 7.76 -6.97
CA VAL A 122 18.60 6.84 -7.16
C VAL A 122 18.97 5.45 -6.65
N ALA A 123 18.31 4.98 -5.61
CA ALA A 123 18.50 3.63 -5.07
C ALA A 123 17.85 2.55 -5.97
N GLU A 124 18.41 1.34 -5.96
CA GLU A 124 17.83 0.15 -6.60
C GLU A 124 16.43 -0.15 -6.03
N ASP A 125 16.28 -0.07 -4.70
CA ASP A 125 14.98 -0.20 -4.04
C ASP A 125 14.08 0.99 -4.40
N ARG A 126 13.01 0.72 -5.14
CA ARG A 126 12.00 1.72 -5.55
C ARG A 126 10.85 1.84 -4.54
N ASN A 127 11.01 1.30 -3.36
CA ASN A 127 10.13 1.53 -2.22
C ASN A 127 10.80 2.51 -1.24
N PRO A 128 10.17 3.63 -0.92
CA PRO A 128 10.79 4.63 -0.04
C PRO A 128 10.88 4.19 1.42
N ASN A 129 10.11 3.19 1.84
CA ASN A 129 10.01 2.76 3.24
C ASN A 129 10.08 1.23 3.45
N THR A 130 10.94 0.54 2.71
CA THR A 130 11.20 -0.89 2.93
C THR A 130 11.70 -1.16 4.35
N THR A 131 12.56 -0.29 4.87
CA THR A 131 13.08 -0.39 6.23
C THR A 131 11.96 -0.31 7.27
N GLY A 132 11.02 0.65 7.13
CA GLY A 132 9.86 0.75 8.00
C GLY A 132 8.96 -0.49 7.93
N ALA A 133 8.75 -1.05 6.75
CA ALA A 133 7.99 -2.29 6.59
C ALA A 133 8.65 -3.48 7.30
N GLN A 134 9.98 -3.53 7.34
CA GLN A 134 10.74 -4.54 8.09
C GLN A 134 10.66 -4.29 9.61
N LEU A 135 10.94 -3.08 10.06
CA LEU A 135 10.95 -2.73 11.49
C LEU A 135 9.59 -2.91 12.15
N THR A 136 8.51 -2.63 11.43
CA THR A 136 7.14 -2.82 11.93
C THR A 136 6.67 -4.27 11.88
N GLY A 137 7.41 -5.15 11.17
CA GLY A 137 7.10 -6.58 11.05
C GLY A 137 6.06 -6.91 9.97
N ILE A 138 5.73 -5.97 9.08
CA ILE A 138 4.90 -6.23 7.90
C ILE A 138 5.60 -7.21 6.97
N THR A 139 6.89 -7.01 6.72
CA THR A 139 7.74 -7.99 6.04
C THR A 139 8.88 -8.44 6.96
N THR A 140 9.51 -9.57 6.66
CA THR A 140 10.58 -10.10 7.53
C THR A 140 11.95 -9.57 7.10
N LYS A 141 12.67 -10.33 6.25
CA LYS A 141 14.01 -9.92 5.81
C LYS A 141 14.00 -9.11 4.52
N ARG A 142 12.98 -9.29 3.70
CA ARG A 142 12.78 -8.58 2.43
C ARG A 142 11.31 -8.60 2.03
N VAL A 143 10.89 -7.61 1.26
CA VAL A 143 9.57 -7.61 0.61
C VAL A 143 9.40 -8.81 -0.33
N ASN A 144 8.16 -9.22 -0.60
CA ASN A 144 7.83 -10.38 -1.43
C ASN A 144 8.28 -11.74 -0.87
N SER A 145 8.54 -11.85 0.42
CA SER A 145 8.94 -13.13 1.01
C SER A 145 7.75 -14.06 1.24
N LYS A 146 6.53 -13.52 1.34
CA LYS A 146 5.30 -14.27 1.67
C LYS A 146 4.14 -14.08 0.69
N LEU A 147 4.26 -13.24 -0.37
CA LEU A 147 3.17 -13.07 -1.36
C LEU A 147 2.76 -14.40 -1.98
N GLY A 148 3.72 -15.28 -2.31
CA GLY A 148 3.44 -16.62 -2.81
C GLY A 148 2.69 -17.51 -1.80
N ALA A 149 2.97 -17.37 -0.50
CA ALA A 149 2.23 -18.08 0.56
C ALA A 149 0.80 -17.54 0.71
N ILE A 150 0.61 -16.23 0.58
CA ILE A 150 -0.70 -15.58 0.56
C ILE A 150 -1.52 -16.11 -0.63
N ALA A 151 -0.93 -16.11 -1.84
CA ALA A 151 -1.58 -16.63 -3.05
C ALA A 151 -2.02 -18.10 -2.89
N LYS A 152 -1.13 -18.97 -2.37
CA LYS A 152 -1.46 -20.38 -2.06
C LYS A 152 -2.54 -20.49 -1.01
N GLY A 153 -2.52 -19.65 0.03
CA GLY A 153 -3.56 -19.60 1.06
C GLY A 153 -4.94 -19.22 0.50
N ILE A 154 -4.99 -18.27 -0.44
CA ILE A 154 -6.23 -17.90 -1.15
C ILE A 154 -6.68 -19.07 -2.04
N ALA A 155 -5.77 -19.66 -2.80
CA ALA A 155 -6.08 -20.78 -3.70
C ALA A 155 -6.72 -21.96 -2.98
N SER A 156 -6.22 -22.29 -1.77
CA SER A 156 -6.71 -23.40 -0.93
C SER A 156 -7.95 -23.05 -0.10
N GLY A 157 -8.42 -21.78 -0.10
CA GLY A 157 -9.53 -21.32 0.74
C GLY A 157 -9.17 -21.11 2.23
N LYS A 158 -7.90 -21.26 2.61
CA LYS A 158 -7.43 -20.95 3.96
C LYS A 158 -7.54 -19.45 4.24
N ILE A 159 -7.03 -18.60 3.32
CA ILE A 159 -7.21 -17.15 3.39
C ILE A 159 -8.52 -16.79 2.71
N LYS A 160 -9.41 -16.22 3.50
CA LYS A 160 -10.78 -15.83 3.10
C LYS A 160 -10.92 -14.31 2.97
N THR A 161 -10.08 -13.57 3.67
CA THR A 161 -10.08 -12.10 3.67
C THR A 161 -8.70 -11.57 3.30
N LEU A 162 -8.65 -10.68 2.32
CA LEU A 162 -7.43 -9.96 1.96
C LEU A 162 -7.65 -8.46 2.16
N ILE A 163 -6.71 -7.84 2.85
CA ILE A 163 -6.63 -6.39 3.02
C ILE A 163 -5.43 -5.89 2.22
N VAL A 164 -5.64 -4.94 1.32
CA VAL A 164 -4.58 -4.38 0.46
C VAL A 164 -4.51 -2.87 0.65
N TYR A 165 -3.33 -2.36 0.88
CA TYR A 165 -3.08 -0.92 1.00
C TYR A 165 -2.08 -0.44 -0.06
N GLY A 166 -2.55 0.45 -0.95
CA GLY A 166 -1.73 1.19 -1.91
C GLY A 166 -1.01 0.34 -2.96
N GLU A 167 -1.59 -0.85 -3.32
CA GLU A 167 -0.92 -1.81 -4.19
C GLU A 167 -1.85 -2.46 -5.21
N ASP A 168 -1.30 -2.74 -6.40
CA ASP A 168 -1.91 -3.65 -7.36
C ASP A 168 -1.29 -5.04 -7.22
N VAL A 169 -1.93 -5.91 -6.45
CA VAL A 169 -1.42 -7.27 -6.20
C VAL A 169 -1.55 -8.19 -7.41
N THR A 170 -2.35 -7.80 -8.42
CA THR A 170 -2.56 -8.63 -9.62
C THR A 170 -1.29 -8.80 -10.46
N GLN A 171 -0.34 -7.87 -10.34
CA GLN A 171 0.97 -7.92 -10.98
C GLN A 171 2.01 -8.71 -10.17
N HIS A 172 1.62 -9.23 -8.99
CA HIS A 172 2.54 -9.83 -8.02
C HIS A 172 2.08 -11.21 -7.55
N GLY A 173 1.48 -11.99 -8.47
CA GLY A 173 1.11 -13.39 -8.26
C GLY A 173 -0.23 -13.63 -7.56
N ILE A 174 -1.02 -12.59 -7.31
CA ILE A 174 -2.39 -12.69 -6.78
C ILE A 174 -3.35 -12.14 -7.85
N ASP A 175 -3.57 -12.90 -8.89
CA ASP A 175 -4.35 -12.48 -10.06
C ASP A 175 -5.85 -12.28 -9.77
N ALA A 176 -6.58 -11.76 -10.75
CA ALA A 176 -8.02 -11.50 -10.65
C ALA A 176 -8.85 -12.77 -10.37
N LYS A 177 -8.38 -13.97 -10.79
CA LYS A 177 -9.04 -15.25 -10.53
C LYS A 177 -8.88 -15.65 -9.07
N LEU A 178 -7.70 -15.44 -8.49
CA LEU A 178 -7.45 -15.66 -7.07
C LEU A 178 -8.24 -14.66 -6.21
N LEU A 179 -8.26 -13.37 -6.58
CA LEU A 179 -9.07 -12.38 -5.87
C LEU A 179 -10.55 -12.76 -5.84
N GLY A 180 -11.07 -13.37 -6.90
CA GLY A 180 -12.46 -13.86 -6.95
C GLY A 180 -12.78 -15.06 -6.04
N LYS A 181 -11.77 -15.69 -5.42
CA LYS A 181 -11.97 -16.78 -4.44
C LYS A 181 -12.11 -16.27 -2.99
N LEU A 182 -11.79 -15.01 -2.75
CA LEU A 182 -11.92 -14.41 -1.43
C LEU A 182 -13.39 -14.25 -1.05
N LYS A 183 -13.67 -14.33 0.24
CA LYS A 183 -14.98 -13.92 0.77
C LYS A 183 -15.12 -12.41 0.76
N ILE A 184 -14.04 -11.71 1.12
CA ILE A 184 -14.00 -10.25 1.15
C ILE A 184 -12.60 -9.75 0.77
N LEU A 185 -12.57 -8.79 -0.13
CA LEU A 185 -11.40 -8.01 -0.52
C LEU A 185 -11.61 -6.56 -0.09
N ILE A 186 -10.77 -6.10 0.84
CA ILE A 186 -10.75 -4.72 1.34
C ILE A 186 -9.53 -4.02 0.75
N VAL A 187 -9.75 -2.93 0.03
CA VAL A 187 -8.66 -2.19 -0.62
C VAL A 187 -8.71 -0.73 -0.23
N SER A 188 -7.60 -0.19 0.22
CA SER A 188 -7.38 1.24 0.32
C SER A 188 -6.33 1.66 -0.70
N ASP A 189 -6.67 2.61 -1.55
CA ASP A 189 -5.76 3.12 -2.56
C ASP A 189 -6.14 4.56 -2.97
N ILE A 190 -5.23 5.20 -3.68
CA ILE A 190 -5.39 6.58 -4.17
C ILE A 190 -5.92 6.59 -5.60
N LEU A 191 -5.47 5.66 -6.43
CA LEU A 191 -5.79 5.57 -7.85
C LEU A 191 -6.41 4.22 -8.21
N PRO A 192 -7.26 4.17 -9.26
CA PRO A 192 -7.83 2.92 -9.72
C PRO A 192 -6.77 2.02 -10.35
N ASN A 193 -6.83 0.73 -10.02
CA ASN A 193 -5.99 -0.32 -10.58
C ASN A 193 -6.79 -1.64 -10.69
N ALA A 194 -6.16 -2.73 -11.09
CA ALA A 194 -6.85 -4.02 -11.25
C ALA A 194 -7.37 -4.58 -9.92
N THR A 195 -6.65 -4.39 -8.83
CA THR A 195 -7.06 -4.81 -7.48
C THR A 195 -8.26 -3.99 -6.98
N THR A 196 -8.22 -2.66 -7.11
CA THR A 196 -9.31 -1.77 -6.66
C THR A 196 -10.62 -2.02 -7.39
N ARG A 197 -10.54 -2.43 -8.66
CA ARG A 197 -11.75 -2.81 -9.44
C ARG A 197 -12.44 -4.05 -8.90
N LYS A 198 -11.71 -4.95 -8.24
CA LYS A 198 -12.23 -6.19 -7.64
C LYS A 198 -12.63 -6.05 -6.18
N ALA A 199 -12.32 -4.92 -5.55
CA ALA A 199 -12.58 -4.70 -4.13
C ALA A 199 -14.08 -4.78 -3.80
N ASP A 200 -14.42 -5.51 -2.73
CA ASP A 200 -15.74 -5.45 -2.09
C ASP A 200 -15.87 -4.16 -1.29
N TYR A 201 -14.84 -3.79 -0.55
CA TYR A 201 -14.72 -2.49 0.11
C TYR A 201 -13.57 -1.70 -0.48
N LEU A 202 -13.88 -0.54 -1.05
CA LEU A 202 -12.91 0.41 -1.57
C LEU A 202 -12.89 1.65 -0.68
N LEU A 203 -11.74 1.90 -0.07
CA LEU A 203 -11.51 2.98 0.86
C LEU A 203 -10.52 3.98 0.22
N PRO A 204 -10.93 5.21 -0.08
CA PRO A 204 -10.04 6.20 -0.67
C PRO A 204 -8.87 6.52 0.26
N GLY A 205 -7.65 6.42 -0.25
CA GLY A 205 -6.44 6.84 0.45
C GLY A 205 -6.16 8.33 0.28
N CYS A 206 -5.42 8.88 1.25
CA CYS A 206 -4.85 10.23 1.14
C CYS A 206 -3.45 10.16 0.53
N SER A 207 -3.06 11.25 -0.15
CA SER A 207 -1.66 11.54 -0.45
C SER A 207 -1.09 12.48 0.62
N HIS A 208 0.22 12.65 0.60
CA HIS A 208 0.90 13.70 1.37
C HIS A 208 0.61 15.08 0.82
#